data_3ffd112c1951688930840b81f5eb47d0
#
_entry.id   3ffd112c1951688930840b81f5eb47d0
#
_cell.length_a   1.000
_cell.length_b   1.000
_cell.length_c   1.000
_cell.angle_alpha   90.00
_cell.angle_beta   90.00
_cell.angle_gamma   90.00
#
_symmetry.space_group_name_H-M   'P 1'
#
loop_
_entity.id
_entity.type
_entity.pdbx_description
1 polymer ?
#
loop_
_entity_poly.entity_id
_entity_poly.type
_entity_poly.pdbx_seq_one_letter_code
_entity_poly.pdbx_strand_id
1 'polypeptide(L)'
;MIKLTNVVKTFGKVEAVKGINLEVEKGSLFAFLGENGAGKSTTLSMICTESEPTSGEIFIDDEKLTFKNRKNFRQKLGVVFQENVLDDLLTVRENLYNRASLYGKTKAEITERLELVSSIMGIEDILNRRFEKLSGGQKRRAEIARAIMHDPEILLLDEPTTGLDPKTRVSVWKIIDYLREEFGMTVFLTTHYLEEAKDADQLAVIHKGNIIAQGTPANIRSRFSVDKIFFYDANVEELQVIIEKANLPYKVSKGTMRVEVIDENIGILAILNQAAGLYSSFEVIKGNLDDAFISMIKEDSND
;
A
#
# COMPACT_ATOMS: atom_id res chain seq x y z
N MET A 1 10.87 6.87 12.38
CA MET A 1 9.65 6.16 12.78
C MET A 1 8.45 7.11 12.71
N ILE A 2 7.28 6.65 12.24
CA ILE A 2 6.03 7.45 12.27
C ILE A 2 5.08 6.77 13.24
N LYS A 3 4.49 7.53 14.17
CA LYS A 3 3.52 7.01 15.13
C LYS A 3 2.30 7.90 15.22
N LEU A 4 1.12 7.30 15.09
CA LEU A 4 -0.18 7.93 15.28
C LEU A 4 -0.81 7.38 16.54
N THR A 5 -1.34 8.26 17.41
CA THR A 5 -1.98 7.86 18.67
C THR A 5 -3.36 8.48 18.76
N ASN A 6 -4.40 7.66 18.70
CA ASN A 6 -5.80 8.07 18.75
C ASN A 6 -6.14 9.24 17.81
N VAL A 7 -5.61 9.19 16.57
CA VAL A 7 -5.75 10.29 15.61
C VAL A 7 -7.16 10.32 15.03
N VAL A 8 -7.82 11.45 15.20
CA VAL A 8 -9.15 11.74 14.65
C VAL A 8 -9.08 12.91 13.66
N LYS A 9 -9.82 12.81 12.57
CA LYS A 9 -10.03 13.91 11.64
C LYS A 9 -11.49 14.04 11.25
N THR A 10 -12.05 15.21 11.55
CA THR A 10 -13.45 15.55 11.24
C THR A 10 -13.50 16.75 10.29
N PHE A 11 -14.33 16.68 9.27
CA PHE A 11 -14.66 17.77 8.35
C PHE A 11 -16.16 18.07 8.48
N GLY A 12 -16.49 19.16 9.16
CA GLY A 12 -17.88 19.48 9.47
C GLY A 12 -18.54 18.38 10.29
N LYS A 13 -19.48 17.62 9.69
CA LYS A 13 -20.19 16.50 10.32
C LYS A 13 -19.60 15.13 9.98
N VAL A 14 -18.61 15.06 9.09
CA VAL A 14 -18.02 13.80 8.61
C VAL A 14 -16.74 13.52 9.36
N GLU A 15 -16.72 12.44 10.11
CA GLU A 15 -15.52 11.93 10.77
C GLU A 15 -14.79 10.99 9.79
N ALA A 16 -13.80 11.56 9.09
CA ALA A 16 -13.06 10.85 8.05
C ALA A 16 -12.02 9.87 8.60
N VAL A 17 -11.51 10.13 9.82
CA VAL A 17 -10.57 9.26 10.55
C VAL A 17 -11.01 9.22 12.01
N LYS A 18 -11.14 8.02 12.58
CA LYS A 18 -11.87 7.75 13.83
C LYS A 18 -10.98 7.14 14.91
N GLY A 19 -9.99 7.89 15.40
CA GLY A 19 -9.15 7.45 16.52
C GLY A 19 -8.16 6.34 16.15
N ILE A 20 -7.52 6.45 14.99
CA ILE A 20 -6.58 5.44 14.53
C ILE A 20 -5.27 5.47 15.30
N ASN A 21 -4.71 4.26 15.51
CA ASN A 21 -3.40 4.03 16.06
C ASN A 21 -2.55 3.29 15.04
N LEU A 22 -1.35 3.79 14.77
CA LEU A 22 -0.47 3.28 13.72
C LEU A 22 0.98 3.48 14.10
N GLU A 23 1.83 2.53 13.75
CA GLU A 23 3.27 2.64 13.94
C GLU A 23 4.00 2.13 12.69
N VAL A 24 4.95 2.94 12.19
CA VAL A 24 5.76 2.63 11.00
C VAL A 24 7.20 2.63 11.40
N GLU A 25 7.88 1.52 11.21
CA GLU A 25 9.29 1.37 11.54
C GLU A 25 10.20 2.13 10.57
N LYS A 26 11.39 2.54 11.04
CA LYS A 26 12.39 3.20 10.19
C LYS A 26 12.91 2.22 9.13
N GLY A 27 13.03 2.69 7.89
CA GLY A 27 13.52 1.89 6.76
C GLY A 27 12.53 0.84 6.22
N SER A 28 11.32 0.76 6.80
CA SER A 28 10.31 -0.19 6.34
C SER A 28 9.45 0.36 5.20
N LEU A 29 8.85 -0.57 4.45
CA LEU A 29 7.76 -0.33 3.53
C LEU A 29 6.43 -0.60 4.25
N PHE A 30 5.68 0.45 4.51
CA PHE A 30 4.37 0.37 5.14
C PHE A 30 3.25 0.65 4.13
N ALA A 31 2.31 -0.28 3.99
CA ALA A 31 1.14 -0.12 3.13
C ALA A 31 -0.12 0.24 3.93
N PHE A 32 -0.77 1.34 3.57
CA PHE A 32 -2.05 1.77 4.13
C PHE A 32 -3.16 1.49 3.12
N LEU A 33 -3.82 0.36 3.28
CA LEU A 33 -4.77 -0.23 2.35
C LEU A 33 -6.21 0.14 2.71
N GLY A 34 -7.04 0.41 1.71
CA GLY A 34 -8.47 0.63 1.91
C GLY A 34 -9.19 1.11 0.66
N GLU A 35 -10.51 1.08 0.68
CA GLU A 35 -11.34 1.57 -0.41
C GLU A 35 -11.24 3.09 -0.58
N ASN A 36 -11.76 3.60 -1.71
CA ASN A 36 -11.86 5.04 -1.91
C ASN A 36 -12.80 5.66 -0.87
N GLY A 37 -12.35 6.77 -0.25
CA GLY A 37 -13.11 7.41 0.83
C GLY A 37 -12.93 6.80 2.22
N ALA A 38 -12.13 5.73 2.38
CA ALA A 38 -11.90 5.09 3.68
C ALA A 38 -11.11 5.95 4.69
N GLY A 39 -10.43 7.04 4.24
CA GLY A 39 -9.63 7.91 5.09
C GLY A 39 -8.14 7.92 4.79
N LYS A 40 -7.66 7.20 3.75
CA LYS A 40 -6.24 7.06 3.39
C LYS A 40 -5.55 8.41 3.14
N SER A 41 -5.98 9.15 2.12
CA SER A 41 -5.38 10.45 1.76
C SER A 41 -5.56 11.49 2.87
N THR A 42 -6.64 11.39 3.68
CA THR A 42 -6.82 12.22 4.87
C THR A 42 -5.75 11.92 5.92
N THR A 43 -5.44 10.66 6.17
CA THR A 43 -4.38 10.26 7.10
C THR A 43 -3.02 10.73 6.58
N LEU A 44 -2.74 10.51 5.30
CA LEU A 44 -1.51 10.96 4.67
C LEU A 44 -1.35 12.48 4.72
N SER A 45 -2.44 13.27 4.49
CA SER A 45 -2.40 14.74 4.57
C SER A 45 -2.05 15.24 5.98
N MET A 46 -2.42 14.52 7.03
CA MET A 46 -2.00 14.85 8.40
C MET A 46 -0.53 14.53 8.64
N ILE A 47 -0.03 13.39 8.16
CA ILE A 47 1.39 13.02 8.28
C ILE A 47 2.27 13.99 7.50
N CYS A 48 1.89 14.38 6.27
CA CYS A 48 2.66 15.33 5.44
C CYS A 48 2.49 16.80 5.85
N THR A 49 1.78 17.06 6.95
CA THR A 49 1.59 18.41 7.53
C THR A 49 0.72 19.37 6.71
N GLU A 50 -0.11 18.87 5.82
CA GLU A 50 -1.09 19.69 5.07
C GLU A 50 -2.33 19.98 5.90
N SER A 51 -2.74 19.05 6.74
CA SER A 51 -3.85 19.24 7.68
C SER A 51 -3.46 18.83 9.10
N GLU A 52 -4.09 19.45 10.11
CA GLU A 52 -3.92 19.03 11.50
C GLU A 52 -4.99 18.02 11.88
N PRO A 53 -4.69 17.04 12.76
CA PRO A 53 -5.71 16.19 13.35
C PRO A 53 -6.70 17.03 14.17
N THR A 54 -7.95 16.59 14.24
CA THR A 54 -8.96 17.20 15.12
C THR A 54 -8.67 16.87 16.58
N SER A 55 -8.18 15.63 16.83
CA SER A 55 -7.65 15.19 18.13
C SER A 55 -6.65 14.06 17.91
N GLY A 56 -5.97 13.63 18.99
CA GLY A 56 -4.88 12.66 18.92
C GLY A 56 -3.54 13.30 18.58
N GLU A 57 -2.53 12.49 18.39
CA GLU A 57 -1.15 12.94 18.25
C GLU A 57 -0.42 12.17 17.15
N ILE A 58 0.46 12.87 16.44
CA ILE A 58 1.35 12.30 15.43
C ILE A 58 2.78 12.58 15.86
N PHE A 59 3.64 11.57 15.81
CA PHE A 59 5.05 11.67 16.10
C PHE A 59 5.87 11.21 14.89
N ILE A 60 6.98 11.86 14.65
CA ILE A 60 8.01 11.44 13.67
C ILE A 60 9.34 11.47 14.42
N ASP A 61 10.03 10.31 14.49
CA ASP A 61 11.27 10.13 15.27
C ASP A 61 11.13 10.59 16.74
N ASP A 62 10.02 10.17 17.38
CA ASP A 62 9.67 10.51 18.77
C ASP A 62 9.40 12.01 19.04
N GLU A 63 9.52 12.85 18.03
CA GLU A 63 9.14 14.27 18.11
C GLU A 63 7.67 14.46 17.72
N LYS A 64 6.89 15.10 18.60
CA LYS A 64 5.47 15.38 18.31
C LYS A 64 5.34 16.41 17.20
N LEU A 65 4.60 16.01 16.15
CA LEU A 65 4.23 16.91 15.06
C LEU A 65 3.23 17.98 15.53
N THR A 66 3.57 19.25 15.33
CA THR A 66 2.73 20.39 15.62
C THR A 66 2.78 21.39 14.46
N PHE A 67 1.81 22.27 14.39
CA PHE A 67 1.82 23.35 13.39
C PHE A 67 3.08 24.23 13.48
N LYS A 68 3.63 24.42 14.68
CA LYS A 68 4.80 25.28 14.92
C LYS A 68 6.09 24.68 14.36
N ASN A 69 6.30 23.35 14.45
CA ASN A 69 7.52 22.66 14.02
C ASN A 69 7.40 21.98 12.65
N ARG A 70 6.24 22.10 11.97
CA ARG A 70 5.99 21.44 10.67
C ARG A 70 7.05 21.70 9.61
N LYS A 71 7.74 22.84 9.64
CA LYS A 71 8.82 23.15 8.68
C LYS A 71 9.98 22.16 8.80
N ASN A 72 10.33 21.76 10.02
CA ASN A 72 11.41 20.80 10.26
C ASN A 72 11.02 19.40 9.73
N PHE A 73 9.78 19.00 9.99
CA PHE A 73 9.29 17.72 9.48
C PHE A 73 9.23 17.67 7.95
N ARG A 74 8.83 18.75 7.28
CA ARG A 74 8.81 18.82 5.81
C ARG A 74 10.18 18.63 5.18
N GLN A 75 11.27 18.89 5.91
CA GLN A 75 12.63 18.61 5.44
C GLN A 75 12.94 17.11 5.43
N LYS A 76 12.30 16.33 6.31
CA LYS A 76 12.44 14.88 6.39
C LYS A 76 11.48 14.13 5.46
N LEU A 77 10.46 14.79 4.91
CA LEU A 77 9.37 14.16 4.17
C LEU A 77 9.44 14.46 2.68
N GLY A 78 9.58 13.43 1.86
CA GLY A 78 9.25 13.46 0.44
C GLY A 78 7.81 13.03 0.23
N VAL A 79 7.02 13.77 -0.55
CA VAL A 79 5.60 13.46 -0.77
C VAL A 79 5.33 13.36 -2.27
N VAL A 80 4.71 12.28 -2.70
CA VAL A 80 4.20 12.09 -4.06
C VAL A 80 2.69 11.97 -3.97
N PHE A 81 1.98 12.96 -4.48
CA PHE A 81 0.53 12.99 -4.47
C PHE A 81 -0.06 12.11 -5.57
N GLN A 82 -1.33 11.80 -5.47
CA GLN A 82 -2.08 11.08 -6.51
C GLN A 82 -2.11 11.90 -7.80
N GLU A 83 -2.36 13.21 -7.70
CA GLU A 83 -2.30 14.14 -8.82
C GLU A 83 -0.89 14.67 -9.05
N ASN A 84 -0.60 15.07 -10.29
CA ASN A 84 0.64 15.72 -10.62
C ASN A 84 0.67 17.14 -10.06
N VAL A 85 1.80 17.53 -9.46
CA VAL A 85 2.00 18.87 -8.86
C VAL A 85 3.15 19.64 -9.50
N LEU A 86 3.86 19.05 -10.47
CA LEU A 86 4.85 19.74 -11.26
C LEU A 86 4.18 20.68 -12.27
N ASP A 87 4.83 21.80 -12.58
CA ASP A 87 4.33 22.78 -13.55
C ASP A 87 4.46 22.23 -14.97
N ASP A 88 3.34 22.16 -15.69
CA ASP A 88 3.24 21.63 -17.04
C ASP A 88 4.07 22.42 -18.06
N LEU A 89 4.24 23.73 -17.87
CA LEU A 89 4.94 24.63 -18.77
C LEU A 89 6.45 24.61 -18.60
N LEU A 90 6.93 24.20 -17.44
CA LEU A 90 8.35 24.07 -17.15
C LEU A 90 8.90 22.71 -17.64
N THR A 91 10.20 22.70 -17.91
CA THR A 91 10.94 21.45 -18.12
C THR A 91 11.05 20.65 -16.82
N VAL A 92 11.33 19.36 -16.91
CA VAL A 92 11.61 18.54 -15.73
C VAL A 92 12.75 19.12 -14.91
N ARG A 93 13.83 19.54 -15.57
CA ARG A 93 14.99 20.18 -14.93
C ARG A 93 14.60 21.42 -14.14
N GLU A 94 13.83 22.33 -14.73
CA GLU A 94 13.39 23.55 -14.07
C GLU A 94 12.49 23.26 -12.85
N ASN A 95 11.56 22.32 -13.00
CA ASN A 95 10.72 21.86 -11.89
C ASN A 95 11.54 21.32 -10.72
N LEU A 96 12.49 20.41 -11.00
CA LEU A 96 13.34 19.80 -9.97
C LEU A 96 14.27 20.83 -9.31
N TYR A 97 14.85 21.71 -10.11
CA TYR A 97 15.72 22.79 -9.63
C TYR A 97 14.95 23.73 -8.68
N ASN A 98 13.77 24.20 -9.12
CA ASN A 98 12.92 25.11 -8.34
C ASN A 98 12.52 24.45 -7.01
N ARG A 99 12.18 23.17 -7.02
CA ARG A 99 11.84 22.42 -5.80
C ARG A 99 13.01 22.37 -4.83
N ALA A 100 14.19 21.99 -5.29
CA ALA A 100 15.40 21.88 -4.43
C ALA A 100 15.81 23.25 -3.83
N SER A 101 15.63 24.34 -4.57
CA SER A 101 15.96 25.69 -4.10
C SER A 101 15.17 26.13 -2.86
N LEU A 102 13.96 25.57 -2.65
CA LEU A 102 13.13 25.86 -1.48
C LEU A 102 13.72 25.34 -0.16
N TYR A 103 14.70 24.42 -0.24
CA TYR A 103 15.34 23.80 0.92
C TYR A 103 16.71 24.42 1.27
N GLY A 104 17.01 25.59 0.72
CA GLY A 104 18.21 26.36 1.06
C GLY A 104 19.52 25.79 0.52
N LYS A 105 19.47 24.85 -0.44
CA LYS A 105 20.64 24.27 -1.09
C LYS A 105 21.30 25.27 -2.05
N THR A 106 22.61 25.23 -2.15
CA THR A 106 23.38 26.02 -3.12
C THR A 106 23.19 25.49 -4.55
N LYS A 107 23.54 26.29 -5.56
CA LYS A 107 23.46 25.87 -6.97
C LYS A 107 24.29 24.62 -7.26
N ALA A 108 25.47 24.50 -6.65
CA ALA A 108 26.32 23.34 -6.83
C ALA A 108 25.67 22.07 -6.25
N GLU A 109 25.16 22.12 -5.00
CA GLU A 109 24.46 21.02 -4.37
C GLU A 109 23.20 20.61 -5.12
N ILE A 110 22.45 21.58 -5.69
CA ILE A 110 21.27 21.28 -6.51
C ILE A 110 21.68 20.56 -7.78
N THR A 111 22.76 21.00 -8.44
CA THR A 111 23.22 20.36 -9.69
C THR A 111 23.67 18.92 -9.44
N GLU A 112 24.50 18.70 -8.44
CA GLU A 112 24.96 17.36 -8.03
C GLU A 112 23.77 16.44 -7.69
N ARG A 113 22.83 16.95 -6.90
CA ARG A 113 21.63 16.19 -6.53
C ARG A 113 20.73 15.90 -7.72
N LEU A 114 20.61 16.84 -8.65
CA LEU A 114 19.84 16.66 -9.88
C LEU A 114 20.44 15.52 -10.73
N GLU A 115 21.75 15.47 -10.89
CA GLU A 115 22.44 14.42 -11.64
C GLU A 115 22.20 13.06 -10.99
N LEU A 116 22.41 12.95 -9.68
CA LEU A 116 22.16 11.71 -8.94
C LEU A 116 20.70 11.25 -9.06
N VAL A 117 19.75 12.14 -8.75
CA VAL A 117 18.32 11.80 -8.78
C VAL A 117 17.85 11.45 -10.19
N SER A 118 18.37 12.15 -11.21
CA SER A 118 18.01 11.87 -12.60
C SER A 118 18.45 10.48 -13.02
N SER A 119 19.66 10.08 -12.61
CA SER A 119 20.18 8.74 -12.89
C SER A 119 19.38 7.65 -12.19
N ILE A 120 19.09 7.82 -10.88
CA ILE A 120 18.29 6.87 -10.12
C ILE A 120 16.89 6.69 -10.77
N MET A 121 16.27 7.79 -11.18
CA MET A 121 14.92 7.78 -11.79
C MET A 121 14.91 7.36 -13.26
N GLY A 122 16.07 7.32 -13.93
CA GLY A 122 16.18 7.08 -15.37
C GLY A 122 15.40 8.13 -16.16
N ILE A 123 15.66 9.42 -15.89
CA ILE A 123 14.96 10.55 -16.51
C ILE A 123 15.92 11.55 -17.20
N GLU A 124 17.19 11.19 -17.39
CA GLU A 124 18.20 12.06 -17.97
C GLU A 124 17.82 12.55 -19.37
N ASP A 125 17.22 11.68 -20.17
CA ASP A 125 16.79 11.94 -21.55
C ASP A 125 15.58 12.88 -21.65
N ILE A 126 14.82 13.04 -20.55
CA ILE A 126 13.63 13.88 -20.51
C ILE A 126 13.81 15.18 -19.72
N LEU A 127 14.97 15.41 -19.10
CA LEU A 127 15.23 16.59 -18.25
C LEU A 127 14.90 17.93 -18.92
N ASN A 128 15.15 18.03 -20.21
CA ASN A 128 14.94 19.28 -20.99
C ASN A 128 13.57 19.30 -21.70
N ARG A 129 12.70 18.29 -21.45
CA ARG A 129 11.33 18.26 -21.98
C ARG A 129 10.36 18.94 -21.01
N ARG A 130 9.37 19.64 -21.54
CA ARG A 130 8.26 20.18 -20.73
C ARG A 130 7.45 19.05 -20.12
N PHE A 131 7.00 19.26 -18.89
CA PHE A 131 6.29 18.23 -18.12
C PHE A 131 4.98 17.80 -18.80
N GLU A 132 4.23 18.74 -19.41
CA GLU A 132 3.01 18.44 -20.18
C GLU A 132 3.20 17.39 -21.28
N LYS A 133 4.42 17.34 -21.90
CA LYS A 133 4.75 16.46 -23.05
C LYS A 133 5.22 15.07 -22.64
N LEU A 134 5.18 14.73 -21.37
CA LEU A 134 5.63 13.45 -20.87
C LEU A 134 4.50 12.42 -20.88
N SER A 135 4.86 11.13 -21.05
CA SER A 135 3.95 10.03 -20.79
C SER A 135 3.62 9.93 -19.30
N GLY A 136 2.53 9.25 -18.93
CA GLY A 136 2.14 9.07 -17.52
C GLY A 136 3.25 8.48 -16.64
N GLY A 137 3.96 7.47 -17.14
CA GLY A 137 5.09 6.88 -16.43
C GLY A 137 6.30 7.81 -16.30
N GLN A 138 6.58 8.62 -17.32
CA GLN A 138 7.61 9.64 -17.25
C GLN A 138 7.24 10.74 -16.25
N LYS A 139 5.98 11.18 -16.24
CA LYS A 139 5.45 12.13 -15.26
C LYS A 139 5.61 11.57 -13.85
N ARG A 140 5.23 10.30 -13.61
CA ARG A 140 5.33 9.68 -12.28
C ARG A 140 6.77 9.60 -11.78
N ARG A 141 7.72 9.22 -12.64
CA ARG A 141 9.15 9.21 -12.28
C ARG A 141 9.66 10.62 -11.96
N ALA A 142 9.25 11.64 -12.69
CA ALA A 142 9.60 13.03 -12.40
C ALA A 142 8.99 13.53 -11.08
N GLU A 143 7.76 13.11 -10.73
CA GLU A 143 7.13 13.42 -9.43
C GLU A 143 7.87 12.77 -8.27
N ILE A 144 8.32 11.51 -8.40
CA ILE A 144 9.14 10.84 -7.39
C ILE A 144 10.50 11.55 -7.29
N ALA A 145 11.14 11.89 -8.43
CA ALA A 145 12.37 12.67 -8.45
C ALA A 145 12.22 13.97 -7.65
N ARG A 146 11.15 14.73 -7.89
CA ARG A 146 10.84 15.95 -7.14
C ARG A 146 10.76 15.70 -5.63
N ALA A 147 10.10 14.61 -5.23
CA ALA A 147 9.90 14.30 -3.83
C ALA A 147 11.20 14.00 -3.08
N ILE A 148 12.24 13.51 -3.77
CA ILE A 148 13.54 13.15 -3.16
C ILE A 148 14.68 14.15 -3.41
N MET A 149 14.41 15.27 -4.11
CA MET A 149 15.45 16.28 -4.42
C MET A 149 16.13 16.88 -3.18
N HIS A 150 15.44 16.96 -2.07
CA HIS A 150 15.95 17.55 -0.82
C HIS A 150 16.55 16.54 0.15
N ASP A 151 16.64 15.27 -0.24
CA ASP A 151 17.20 14.17 0.54
C ASP A 151 16.37 13.82 1.80
N PRO A 152 15.09 13.48 1.63
CA PRO A 152 14.23 13.13 2.76
C PRO A 152 14.57 11.73 3.32
N GLU A 153 14.22 11.52 4.60
CA GLU A 153 14.33 10.21 5.27
C GLU A 153 13.08 9.35 5.06
N ILE A 154 11.94 9.99 4.77
CA ILE A 154 10.62 9.34 4.64
C ILE A 154 9.99 9.73 3.31
N LEU A 155 9.51 8.74 2.57
CA LEU A 155 8.79 8.92 1.32
C LEU A 155 7.32 8.55 1.52
N LEU A 156 6.43 9.52 1.37
CA LEU A 156 4.99 9.37 1.43
C LEU A 156 4.43 9.29 0.01
N LEU A 157 3.72 8.22 -0.32
CA LEU A 157 3.21 7.94 -1.65
C LEU A 157 1.69 7.81 -1.59
N ASP A 158 0.95 8.73 -2.21
CA ASP A 158 -0.50 8.62 -2.35
C ASP A 158 -0.83 7.94 -3.68
N GLU A 159 -1.27 6.67 -3.61
CA GLU A 159 -1.64 5.82 -4.74
C GLU A 159 -0.62 5.88 -5.91
N PRO A 160 0.64 5.47 -5.69
CA PRO A 160 1.77 5.79 -6.56
C PRO A 160 1.66 5.23 -7.97
N THR A 161 0.89 4.18 -8.21
CA THR A 161 0.81 3.51 -9.51
C THR A 161 -0.58 3.56 -10.16
N THR A 162 -1.52 4.29 -9.56
CA THR A 162 -2.88 4.45 -10.11
C THR A 162 -2.81 5.06 -11.51
N GLY A 163 -3.52 4.44 -12.47
CA GLY A 163 -3.56 4.88 -13.86
C GLY A 163 -2.33 4.54 -14.71
N LEU A 164 -1.34 3.82 -14.15
CA LEU A 164 -0.16 3.37 -14.90
C LEU A 164 -0.38 2.00 -15.54
N ASP A 165 0.21 1.80 -16.71
CA ASP A 165 0.28 0.48 -17.34
C ASP A 165 1.14 -0.50 -16.52
N PRO A 166 0.96 -1.83 -16.69
CA PRO A 166 1.67 -2.84 -15.87
C PRO A 166 3.19 -2.74 -15.94
N LYS A 167 3.76 -2.44 -17.11
CA LYS A 167 5.22 -2.31 -17.29
C LYS A 167 5.77 -1.11 -16.53
N THR A 168 5.09 0.00 -16.62
CA THR A 168 5.44 1.24 -15.90
C THR A 168 5.31 1.05 -14.40
N ARG A 169 4.26 0.36 -13.92
CA ARG A 169 4.07 0.02 -12.50
C ARG A 169 5.28 -0.74 -11.95
N VAL A 170 5.72 -1.79 -12.63
CA VAL A 170 6.92 -2.57 -12.23
C VAL A 170 8.16 -1.68 -12.18
N SER A 171 8.32 -0.74 -13.13
CA SER A 171 9.46 0.18 -13.13
C SER A 171 9.43 1.13 -11.92
N VAL A 172 8.27 1.66 -11.55
CA VAL A 172 8.09 2.52 -10.37
C VAL A 172 8.42 1.75 -9.08
N TRP A 173 7.95 0.52 -8.95
CA TRP A 173 8.25 -0.32 -7.79
C TRP A 173 9.74 -0.60 -7.63
N LYS A 174 10.44 -0.92 -8.72
CA LYS A 174 11.92 -1.11 -8.66
C LYS A 174 12.65 0.13 -8.16
N ILE A 175 12.17 1.32 -8.49
CA ILE A 175 12.74 2.58 -7.99
C ILE A 175 12.46 2.72 -6.49
N ILE A 176 11.24 2.44 -6.03
CA ILE A 176 10.87 2.52 -4.61
C ILE A 176 11.71 1.53 -3.78
N ASP A 177 11.85 0.29 -4.24
CA ASP A 177 12.68 -0.72 -3.61
C ASP A 177 14.13 -0.28 -3.53
N TYR A 178 14.69 0.24 -4.64
CA TYR A 178 16.05 0.77 -4.68
C TYR A 178 16.26 1.90 -3.66
N LEU A 179 15.32 2.85 -3.56
CA LEU A 179 15.40 3.95 -2.60
C LEU A 179 15.38 3.44 -1.15
N ARG A 180 14.59 2.40 -0.89
CA ARG A 180 14.51 1.78 0.43
C ARG A 180 15.79 1.03 0.79
N GLU A 181 16.28 0.18 -0.11
CA GLU A 181 17.42 -0.70 0.13
C GLU A 181 18.74 0.04 0.19
N GLU A 182 19.00 0.96 -0.74
CA GLU A 182 20.28 1.66 -0.86
C GLU A 182 20.37 2.91 0.03
N PHE A 183 19.24 3.60 0.27
CA PHE A 183 19.23 4.83 1.07
C PHE A 183 18.58 4.66 2.44
N GLY A 184 18.10 3.46 2.79
CA GLY A 184 17.42 3.22 4.07
C GLY A 184 16.14 4.03 4.25
N MET A 185 15.49 4.42 3.14
CA MET A 185 14.33 5.29 3.14
C MET A 185 13.11 4.58 3.72
N THR A 186 12.41 5.20 4.65
CA THR A 186 11.13 4.73 5.14
C THR A 186 10.05 5.08 4.11
N VAL A 187 9.28 4.11 3.68
CA VAL A 187 8.21 4.32 2.68
C VAL A 187 6.85 4.07 3.31
N PHE A 188 5.99 5.08 3.27
CA PHE A 188 4.57 4.97 3.61
C PHE A 188 3.75 5.17 2.35
N LEU A 189 3.02 4.15 1.94
CA LEU A 189 2.17 4.25 0.76
C LEU A 189 0.69 4.05 1.12
N THR A 190 -0.17 4.82 0.46
CA THR A 190 -1.60 4.53 0.43
C THR A 190 -1.92 3.78 -0.87
N THR A 191 -2.79 2.81 -0.80
CA THR A 191 -3.24 2.07 -1.98
C THR A 191 -4.62 1.46 -1.78
N HIS A 192 -5.31 1.20 -2.88
CA HIS A 192 -6.47 0.31 -2.94
C HIS A 192 -6.15 -1.00 -3.70
N TYR A 193 -4.90 -1.16 -4.17
CA TYR A 193 -4.42 -2.36 -4.85
C TYR A 193 -3.72 -3.29 -3.88
N LEU A 194 -4.29 -4.46 -3.67
CA LEU A 194 -3.73 -5.48 -2.78
C LEU A 194 -2.38 -6.02 -3.25
N GLU A 195 -2.17 -6.04 -4.56
CA GLU A 195 -0.88 -6.41 -5.14
C GLU A 195 0.28 -5.52 -4.67
N GLU A 196 0.02 -4.25 -4.36
CA GLU A 196 1.03 -3.32 -3.85
C GLU A 196 1.33 -3.53 -2.37
N ALA A 197 0.36 -4.03 -1.62
CA ALA A 197 0.50 -4.28 -0.20
C ALA A 197 1.16 -5.64 0.12
N LYS A 198 1.21 -6.57 -0.83
CA LYS A 198 1.72 -7.94 -0.59
C LYS A 198 3.21 -8.00 -0.24
N ASP A 199 4.00 -7.06 -0.78
CA ASP A 199 5.45 -6.98 -0.59
C ASP A 199 5.85 -5.98 0.51
N ALA A 200 4.86 -5.41 1.23
CA ALA A 200 5.11 -4.52 2.36
C ALA A 200 5.63 -5.29 3.58
N ASP A 201 6.47 -4.65 4.40
CA ASP A 201 6.93 -5.21 5.68
C ASP A 201 5.77 -5.25 6.68
N GLN A 202 4.94 -4.21 6.67
CA GLN A 202 3.74 -4.06 7.49
C GLN A 202 2.63 -3.42 6.67
N LEU A 203 1.40 -3.78 6.98
CA LEU A 203 0.24 -3.11 6.40
C LEU A 203 -0.84 -2.84 7.46
N ALA A 204 -1.64 -1.81 7.23
CA ALA A 204 -2.89 -1.60 7.95
C ALA A 204 -4.03 -1.42 6.94
N VAL A 205 -5.18 -2.00 7.26
CA VAL A 205 -6.41 -1.90 6.47
C VAL A 205 -7.33 -0.92 7.15
N ILE A 206 -7.68 0.16 6.43
CA ILE A 206 -8.64 1.16 6.89
C ILE A 206 -9.97 1.00 6.16
N HIS A 207 -11.07 0.98 6.92
CA HIS A 207 -12.43 0.97 6.40
C HIS A 207 -13.29 1.99 7.17
N LYS A 208 -14.02 2.83 6.47
CA LYS A 208 -14.90 3.88 7.05
C LYS A 208 -14.26 4.69 8.19
N GLY A 209 -12.96 4.99 8.08
CA GLY A 209 -12.20 5.77 9.06
C GLY A 209 -11.60 4.98 10.22
N ASN A 210 -11.83 3.68 10.33
CA ASN A 210 -11.29 2.77 11.36
C ASN A 210 -10.22 1.86 10.78
N ILE A 211 -9.18 1.52 11.57
CA ILE A 211 -8.27 0.41 11.23
C ILE A 211 -8.95 -0.89 11.64
N ILE A 212 -9.26 -1.76 10.66
CA ILE A 212 -9.91 -3.05 10.86
C ILE A 212 -8.91 -4.22 10.93
N ALA A 213 -7.71 -4.05 10.40
CA ALA A 213 -6.62 -5.01 10.54
C ALA A 213 -5.26 -4.32 10.44
N GLN A 214 -4.26 -4.86 11.14
CA GLN A 214 -2.88 -4.41 11.08
C GLN A 214 -1.93 -5.58 11.33
N GLY A 215 -0.79 -5.62 10.60
CA GLY A 215 0.23 -6.65 10.74
C GLY A 215 1.03 -6.86 9.45
N THR A 216 1.79 -7.95 9.37
CA THR A 216 2.44 -8.35 8.12
C THR A 216 1.41 -8.87 7.11
N PRO A 217 1.66 -8.76 5.80
CA PRO A 217 0.77 -9.35 4.79
C PRO A 217 0.49 -10.83 5.02
N ALA A 218 1.49 -11.58 5.48
CA ALA A 218 1.35 -13.01 5.79
C ALA A 218 0.38 -13.25 6.96
N ASN A 219 0.50 -12.47 8.05
CA ASN A 219 -0.38 -12.58 9.22
C ASN A 219 -1.83 -12.21 8.89
N ILE A 220 -2.03 -11.16 8.09
CA ILE A 220 -3.37 -10.77 7.66
C ILE A 220 -3.98 -11.83 6.75
N ARG A 221 -3.21 -12.36 5.82
CA ARG A 221 -3.66 -13.44 4.95
C ARG A 221 -4.06 -14.68 5.77
N SER A 222 -3.21 -15.17 6.68
CA SER A 222 -3.53 -16.37 7.47
C SER A 222 -4.75 -16.19 8.36
N ARG A 223 -4.99 -14.98 8.87
CA ARG A 223 -6.10 -14.72 9.78
C ARG A 223 -7.46 -14.55 9.08
N PHE A 224 -7.48 -13.94 7.89
CA PHE A 224 -8.72 -13.51 7.23
C PHE A 224 -8.99 -14.17 5.89
N SER A 225 -8.10 -15.04 5.40
CA SER A 225 -8.36 -15.81 4.18
C SER A 225 -8.38 -17.29 4.46
N VAL A 226 -9.10 -18.04 3.65
CA VAL A 226 -9.20 -19.49 3.74
C VAL A 226 -8.69 -20.13 2.45
N ASP A 227 -7.97 -21.27 2.62
CA ASP A 227 -7.58 -22.10 1.50
C ASP A 227 -8.80 -22.77 0.90
N LYS A 228 -8.80 -22.96 -0.42
CA LYS A 228 -9.92 -23.56 -1.16
C LYS A 228 -9.40 -24.77 -1.93
N ILE A 229 -10.16 -25.88 -1.85
CA ILE A 229 -9.93 -27.08 -2.67
C ILE A 229 -11.07 -27.15 -3.68
N PHE A 230 -10.74 -27.29 -4.95
CA PHE A 230 -11.69 -27.56 -6.01
C PHE A 230 -11.52 -29.02 -6.44
N PHE A 231 -12.59 -29.80 -6.42
CA PHE A 231 -12.62 -31.16 -6.92
C PHE A 231 -13.45 -31.16 -8.20
N TYR A 232 -12.84 -31.57 -9.30
CA TYR A 232 -13.46 -31.58 -10.63
C TYR A 232 -13.97 -32.98 -10.99
N ASP A 233 -15.12 -33.03 -11.65
CA ASP A 233 -15.82 -34.26 -12.03
C ASP A 233 -15.94 -35.23 -10.86
N ALA A 234 -16.32 -34.70 -9.71
CA ALA A 234 -16.36 -35.45 -8.46
C ALA A 234 -17.62 -36.29 -8.32
N ASN A 235 -17.49 -37.44 -7.65
CA ASN A 235 -18.62 -38.13 -7.06
C ASN A 235 -19.12 -37.33 -5.85
N VAL A 236 -20.03 -36.39 -6.13
CA VAL A 236 -20.48 -35.38 -5.19
C VAL A 236 -21.08 -36.02 -3.93
N GLU A 237 -21.86 -37.08 -4.08
CA GLU A 237 -22.55 -37.73 -2.94
C GLU A 237 -21.58 -38.33 -1.93
N GLU A 238 -20.57 -39.07 -2.38
CA GLU A 238 -19.58 -39.68 -1.50
C GLU A 238 -18.61 -38.63 -0.95
N LEU A 239 -18.21 -37.65 -1.75
CA LEU A 239 -17.33 -36.56 -1.32
C LEU A 239 -17.98 -35.68 -0.26
N GLN A 240 -19.28 -35.42 -0.41
CA GLN A 240 -20.06 -34.64 0.56
C GLN A 240 -20.03 -35.25 1.96
N VAL A 241 -20.14 -36.57 2.08
CA VAL A 241 -20.07 -37.29 3.36
C VAL A 241 -18.73 -37.05 4.07
N ILE A 242 -17.63 -37.05 3.28
CA ILE A 242 -16.28 -36.82 3.82
C ILE A 242 -16.14 -35.37 4.32
N ILE A 243 -16.60 -34.41 3.51
CA ILE A 243 -16.47 -32.97 3.82
C ILE A 243 -17.36 -32.56 4.98
N GLU A 244 -18.60 -33.07 5.04
CA GLU A 244 -19.51 -32.84 6.18
C GLU A 244 -18.96 -33.44 7.47
N LYS A 245 -18.38 -34.64 7.43
CA LYS A 245 -17.71 -35.27 8.57
C LYS A 245 -16.52 -34.44 9.06
N ALA A 246 -15.81 -33.76 8.17
CA ALA A 246 -14.74 -32.82 8.50
C ALA A 246 -15.26 -31.44 8.97
N ASN A 247 -16.57 -31.21 8.97
CA ASN A 247 -17.23 -29.94 9.30
C ASN A 247 -16.71 -28.76 8.47
N LEU A 248 -16.43 -28.96 7.18
CA LEU A 248 -15.92 -27.95 6.26
C LEU A 248 -17.05 -27.38 5.40
N PRO A 249 -17.11 -26.05 5.18
CA PRO A 249 -18.01 -25.43 4.25
C PRO A 249 -17.70 -25.87 2.81
N TYR A 250 -18.73 -26.14 2.03
CA TYR A 250 -18.59 -26.48 0.61
C TYR A 250 -19.71 -25.90 -0.25
N LYS A 251 -19.43 -25.80 -1.54
CA LYS A 251 -20.41 -25.45 -2.59
C LYS A 251 -20.22 -26.36 -3.79
N VAL A 252 -21.35 -26.81 -4.36
CA VAL A 252 -21.35 -27.63 -5.58
C VAL A 252 -21.89 -26.83 -6.74
N SER A 253 -21.20 -26.86 -7.87
CA SER A 253 -21.64 -26.24 -9.12
C SER A 253 -21.10 -26.99 -10.32
N LYS A 254 -22.00 -27.43 -11.22
CA LYS A 254 -21.66 -28.07 -12.50
C LYS A 254 -20.64 -29.22 -12.36
N GLY A 255 -20.82 -30.12 -11.38
CA GLY A 255 -19.94 -31.27 -11.17
C GLY A 255 -18.62 -30.95 -10.46
N THR A 256 -18.39 -29.67 -10.09
CA THR A 256 -17.24 -29.25 -9.29
C THR A 256 -17.68 -28.99 -7.86
N MET A 257 -16.97 -29.56 -6.89
CA MET A 257 -17.15 -29.26 -5.47
C MET A 257 -16.01 -28.33 -5.02
N ARG A 258 -16.35 -27.15 -4.51
CA ARG A 258 -15.43 -26.23 -3.85
C ARG A 258 -15.56 -26.38 -2.34
N VAL A 259 -14.46 -26.69 -1.66
CA VAL A 259 -14.39 -26.81 -0.21
C VAL A 259 -13.54 -25.68 0.36
N GLU A 260 -13.98 -25.04 1.44
CA GLU A 260 -13.22 -24.02 2.17
C GLU A 260 -12.57 -24.65 3.40
N VAL A 261 -11.24 -24.59 3.49
CA VAL A 261 -10.47 -25.16 4.61
C VAL A 261 -10.30 -24.07 5.67
N ILE A 262 -11.27 -23.98 6.57
CA ILE A 262 -11.34 -22.94 7.63
C ILE A 262 -10.56 -23.29 8.91
N ASP A 263 -10.15 -24.55 9.08
CA ASP A 263 -9.42 -25.03 10.25
C ASP A 263 -7.97 -25.35 9.85
N GLU A 264 -7.01 -24.62 10.39
CA GLU A 264 -5.59 -24.82 10.15
C GLU A 264 -5.09 -26.20 10.57
N ASN A 265 -5.78 -26.87 11.51
CA ASN A 265 -5.46 -28.22 11.97
C ASN A 265 -5.90 -29.30 10.97
N ILE A 266 -6.81 -28.99 10.06
CA ILE A 266 -7.23 -29.89 9.00
C ILE A 266 -6.28 -29.75 7.84
N GLY A 267 -5.30 -30.66 7.75
CA GLY A 267 -4.34 -30.64 6.65
C GLY A 267 -5.02 -30.91 5.30
N ILE A 268 -4.81 -30.05 4.31
CA ILE A 268 -5.30 -30.24 2.92
C ILE A 268 -5.00 -31.65 2.41
N LEU A 269 -3.79 -32.15 2.69
CA LEU A 269 -3.38 -33.52 2.30
C LEU A 269 -4.25 -34.61 2.93
N ALA A 270 -4.73 -34.42 4.15
CA ALA A 270 -5.62 -35.38 4.80
C ALA A 270 -6.97 -35.46 4.08
N ILE A 271 -7.50 -34.31 3.65
CA ILE A 271 -8.75 -34.23 2.87
C ILE A 271 -8.55 -34.90 1.52
N LEU A 272 -7.47 -34.57 0.80
CA LEU A 272 -7.17 -35.13 -0.51
C LEU A 272 -7.00 -36.66 -0.46
N ASN A 273 -6.34 -37.19 0.59
CA ASN A 273 -6.15 -38.62 0.79
C ASN A 273 -7.48 -39.34 1.07
N GLN A 274 -8.36 -38.75 1.90
CA GLN A 274 -9.67 -39.33 2.18
C GLN A 274 -10.60 -39.31 0.97
N ALA A 275 -10.47 -38.32 0.11
CA ALA A 275 -11.25 -38.12 -1.11
C ALA A 275 -10.66 -38.90 -2.32
N ALA A 276 -9.56 -39.61 -2.14
CA ALA A 276 -8.86 -40.29 -3.23
C ALA A 276 -9.77 -41.25 -4.01
N GLY A 277 -9.80 -41.12 -5.35
CA GLY A 277 -10.66 -41.90 -6.24
C GLY A 277 -12.08 -41.35 -6.43
N LEU A 278 -12.45 -40.28 -5.76
CA LEU A 278 -13.77 -39.68 -5.88
C LEU A 278 -13.82 -38.46 -6.83
N TYR A 279 -12.71 -38.09 -7.43
CA TYR A 279 -12.60 -36.96 -8.37
C TYR A 279 -11.61 -37.30 -9.51
N SER A 280 -11.77 -36.62 -10.64
CA SER A 280 -10.84 -36.79 -11.78
C SER A 280 -9.59 -35.92 -11.64
N SER A 281 -9.75 -34.72 -11.09
CA SER A 281 -8.64 -33.79 -10.82
C SER A 281 -9.00 -32.84 -9.69
N PHE A 282 -7.99 -32.19 -9.11
CA PHE A 282 -8.17 -31.20 -8.07
C PHE A 282 -7.25 -30.00 -8.25
N GLU A 283 -7.64 -28.89 -7.66
CA GLU A 283 -6.84 -27.68 -7.57
C GLU A 283 -6.90 -27.15 -6.14
N VAL A 284 -5.75 -26.72 -5.61
CA VAL A 284 -5.67 -26.04 -4.30
C VAL A 284 -5.32 -24.59 -4.54
N ILE A 285 -6.24 -23.70 -4.20
CA ILE A 285 -6.01 -22.25 -4.24
C ILE A 285 -5.76 -21.77 -2.82
N LYS A 286 -4.54 -21.32 -2.57
CA LYS A 286 -4.19 -20.68 -1.31
C LYS A 286 -4.96 -19.38 -1.15
N GLY A 287 -5.49 -19.15 0.06
CA GLY A 287 -6.09 -17.87 0.38
C GLY A 287 -5.13 -16.71 0.10
N ASN A 288 -5.63 -15.65 -0.47
CA ASN A 288 -4.85 -14.48 -0.83
C ASN A 288 -5.31 -13.23 -0.05
N LEU A 289 -4.62 -12.11 -0.22
CA LEU A 289 -4.97 -10.85 0.43
C LEU A 289 -6.33 -10.29 -0.05
N ASP A 290 -6.73 -10.58 -1.30
CA ASP A 290 -8.05 -10.16 -1.83
C ASP A 290 -9.18 -10.85 -1.05
N ASP A 291 -9.06 -12.17 -0.83
CA ASP A 291 -10.02 -12.93 -0.03
C ASP A 291 -10.06 -12.39 1.41
N ALA A 292 -8.89 -12.13 2.01
CA ALA A 292 -8.77 -11.57 3.36
C ALA A 292 -9.45 -10.20 3.46
N PHE A 293 -9.21 -9.31 2.50
CA PHE A 293 -9.79 -7.96 2.46
C PHE A 293 -11.32 -8.00 2.38
N ILE A 294 -11.86 -8.85 1.50
CA ILE A 294 -13.32 -9.03 1.37
C ILE A 294 -13.93 -9.57 2.67
N SER A 295 -13.25 -10.50 3.34
CA SER A 295 -13.71 -11.07 4.62
C SER A 295 -13.73 -10.01 5.72
N MET A 296 -12.66 -9.22 5.87
CA MET A 296 -12.57 -8.13 6.84
C MET A 296 -13.68 -7.09 6.70
N ILE A 297 -13.97 -6.65 5.44
CA ILE A 297 -15.03 -5.67 5.20
C ILE A 297 -16.42 -6.24 5.55
N LYS A 298 -16.64 -7.53 5.31
CA LYS A 298 -17.91 -8.19 5.65
C LYS A 298 -18.11 -8.31 7.15
N GLU A 299 -17.08 -8.64 7.90
CA GLU A 299 -17.10 -8.71 9.36
C GLU A 299 -17.43 -7.33 9.96
N ASP A 300 -16.71 -6.28 9.55
CA ASP A 300 -16.93 -4.88 10.00
C ASP A 300 -18.32 -4.33 9.60
N SER A 301 -18.96 -4.91 8.58
CA SER A 301 -20.30 -4.47 8.15
C SER A 301 -21.45 -5.18 8.88
N ASN A 302 -21.17 -6.26 9.61
CA ASN A 302 -22.13 -7.04 10.38
C ASN A 302 -22.15 -6.67 11.86
N ASP A 303 -21.17 -5.90 12.34
CA ASP A 303 -21.09 -5.29 13.65
C ASP A 303 -21.67 -3.85 13.63
#